data_e3f8b0d27e96d0286e9c86f917123516
#
_entry.id   e3f8b0d27e96d0286e9c86f917123516
#
_cell.length_a   1.000
_cell.length_b   1.000
_cell.length_c   1.000
_cell.angle_alpha   90.00
_cell.angle_beta   90.00
_cell.angle_gamma   90.00
#
_symmetry.space_group_name_H-M   'P 1'
#
loop_
_entity.id
_entity.type
_entity.pdbx_description
1 polymer ?
#
loop_
_entity_poly.entity_id
_entity_poly.type
_entity_poly.pdbx_seq_one_letter_code
_entity_poly.pdbx_strand_id
1 'polypeptide(L)'
;MDHWELEARESIRDLVARYNANGDSGRFDPLLDLFAEDATMEIPTATYHGRDAIRAMFEDVASGTGSVEGARARFIRHFTATLQIDVDGESGARSRCYYVVLTDGGVDHWGRYVDEYRKIDGRWLFWHRKVTVDASVPDGWSLPPQSD
;
A
#
# COMPACT_ATOMS: atom_id res chain seq x y z
N MET A 1 3.76 0.45 -27.96
CA MET A 1 3.53 1.21 -26.70
C MET A 1 4.04 2.63 -26.90
N ASP A 2 3.19 3.59 -26.68
CA ASP A 2 3.55 5.00 -26.82
C ASP A 2 4.50 5.47 -25.70
N HIS A 3 5.22 6.54 -25.94
CA HIS A 3 6.19 7.07 -24.97
C HIS A 3 5.53 7.48 -23.64
N TRP A 4 4.37 8.14 -23.72
CA TRP A 4 3.61 8.54 -22.54
C TRP A 4 3.11 7.34 -21.73
N GLU A 5 2.78 6.24 -22.39
CA GLU A 5 2.36 5.00 -21.73
C GLU A 5 3.53 4.33 -21.01
N LEU A 6 4.71 4.35 -21.61
CA LEU A 6 5.93 3.84 -20.98
C LEU A 6 6.30 4.65 -19.73
N GLU A 7 6.23 5.98 -19.84
CA GLU A 7 6.45 6.90 -18.73
C GLU A 7 5.46 6.64 -17.58
N ALA A 8 4.18 6.48 -17.90
CA ALA A 8 3.14 6.19 -16.92
C ALA A 8 3.41 4.87 -16.18
N ARG A 9 3.71 3.80 -16.91
CA ARG A 9 3.99 2.49 -16.33
C ARG A 9 5.21 2.50 -15.42
N GLU A 10 6.29 3.17 -15.83
CA GLU A 10 7.50 3.27 -15.02
C GLU A 10 7.29 4.14 -13.78
N SER A 11 6.60 5.27 -13.92
CA SER A 11 6.23 6.12 -12.79
C SER A 11 5.40 5.38 -11.75
N ILE A 12 4.47 4.56 -12.19
CA ILE A 12 3.62 3.75 -11.29
C ILE A 12 4.44 2.64 -10.62
N ARG A 13 5.38 1.99 -11.32
CA ARG A 13 6.30 1.03 -10.68
C ARG A 13 7.13 1.66 -9.57
N ASP A 14 7.69 2.83 -9.83
CA ASP A 14 8.44 3.58 -8.83
C ASP A 14 7.57 4.00 -7.65
N LEU A 15 6.34 4.45 -7.93
CA LEU A 15 5.36 4.81 -6.91
C LEU A 15 5.04 3.64 -5.96
N VAL A 16 4.77 2.46 -6.50
CA VAL A 16 4.50 1.24 -5.72
C VAL A 16 5.70 0.85 -4.87
N ALA A 17 6.92 0.94 -5.41
CA ALA A 17 8.14 0.64 -4.67
C ALA A 17 8.36 1.64 -3.51
N ARG A 18 8.16 2.93 -3.76
CA ARG A 18 8.31 3.98 -2.74
C ARG A 18 7.31 3.85 -1.60
N TYR A 19 6.10 3.39 -1.88
CA TYR A 19 5.07 3.20 -0.87
C TYR A 19 5.57 2.28 0.27
N ASN A 20 6.00 1.08 -0.05
CA ASN A 20 6.48 0.14 0.96
C ASN A 20 7.85 0.54 1.52
N ALA A 21 8.76 1.08 0.70
CA ALA A 21 10.05 1.55 1.19
C ALA A 21 9.91 2.63 2.26
N ASN A 22 8.98 3.55 2.09
CA ASN A 22 8.70 4.59 3.08
C ASN A 22 7.87 4.08 4.26
N GLY A 23 6.82 3.29 3.99
CA GLY A 23 5.95 2.72 5.01
C GLY A 23 6.70 1.81 5.98
N ASP A 24 7.49 0.89 5.46
CA ASP A 24 8.29 -0.04 6.26
C ASP A 24 9.36 0.67 7.12
N SER A 25 9.79 1.84 6.70
CA SER A 25 10.82 2.63 7.38
C SER A 25 10.26 3.75 8.27
N GLY A 26 8.94 3.90 8.33
CA GLY A 26 8.28 4.93 9.11
C GLY A 26 8.46 6.36 8.59
N ARG A 27 8.82 6.52 7.33
CA ARG A 27 8.98 7.84 6.69
C ARG A 27 7.64 8.32 6.14
N PHE A 28 6.80 8.88 7.02
CA PHE A 28 5.41 9.18 6.68
C PHE A 28 5.24 10.44 5.81
N ASP A 29 6.08 11.46 5.94
CA ASP A 29 5.99 12.62 5.07
C ASP A 29 6.18 12.26 3.58
N PRO A 30 7.27 11.60 3.17
CA PRO A 30 7.39 11.14 1.79
C PRO A 30 6.38 10.06 1.40
N LEU A 31 5.86 9.27 2.35
CA LEU A 31 4.81 8.30 2.09
C LEU A 31 3.49 9.00 1.68
N LEU A 32 3.10 10.01 2.44
CA LEU A 32 1.86 10.75 2.18
C LEU A 32 1.93 11.58 0.89
N ASP A 33 3.11 12.02 0.48
CA ASP A 33 3.32 12.69 -0.80
C ASP A 33 3.04 11.82 -2.03
N LEU A 34 2.95 10.51 -1.85
CA LEU A 34 2.59 9.55 -2.91
C LEU A 34 1.09 9.51 -3.20
N PHE A 35 0.28 10.08 -2.31
CA PHE A 35 -1.18 10.09 -2.42
C PHE A 35 -1.70 11.44 -2.92
N ALA A 36 -2.78 11.40 -3.70
CA ALA A 36 -3.56 12.61 -3.97
C ALA A 36 -4.14 13.16 -2.65
N GLU A 37 -4.39 14.47 -2.57
CA GLU A 37 -4.91 15.09 -1.34
C GLU A 37 -6.23 14.47 -0.87
N ASP A 38 -7.08 14.11 -1.81
CA ASP A 38 -8.40 13.50 -1.61
C ASP A 38 -8.40 11.98 -1.84
N ALA A 39 -7.24 11.33 -1.74
CA ALA A 39 -7.11 9.89 -1.92
C ALA A 39 -7.91 9.10 -0.89
N THR A 40 -8.28 7.89 -1.28
CA THR A 40 -8.95 6.92 -0.40
C THR A 40 -8.04 5.71 -0.18
N MET A 41 -7.94 5.26 1.05
CA MET A 41 -7.29 4.01 1.42
C MET A 41 -8.26 3.09 2.14
N GLU A 42 -8.47 1.90 1.60
CA GLU A 42 -9.25 0.85 2.22
C GLU A 42 -8.32 -0.22 2.79
N ILE A 43 -8.50 -0.53 4.04
CA ILE A 43 -7.93 -1.71 4.68
C ILE A 43 -9.08 -2.62 5.14
N PRO A 44 -8.84 -3.89 5.52
CA PRO A 44 -9.93 -4.80 5.88
C PRO A 44 -10.91 -4.29 6.93
N THR A 45 -10.47 -3.41 7.83
CA THR A 45 -11.28 -2.95 8.98
C THR A 45 -11.86 -1.56 8.83
N ALA A 46 -11.37 -0.75 7.88
CA ALA A 46 -11.80 0.66 7.75
C ALA A 46 -11.43 1.24 6.40
N THR A 47 -12.06 2.37 6.09
CA THR A 47 -11.76 3.21 4.93
C THR A 47 -11.39 4.61 5.40
N TYR A 48 -10.31 5.15 4.82
CA TYR A 48 -9.76 6.45 5.17
C TYR A 48 -9.78 7.38 3.97
N HIS A 49 -10.32 8.60 4.14
CA HIS A 49 -10.44 9.60 3.09
C HIS A 49 -9.53 10.79 3.39
N GLY A 50 -8.69 11.14 2.43
CA GLY A 50 -7.77 12.25 2.51
C GLY A 50 -6.45 11.91 3.22
N ARG A 51 -5.41 12.69 2.92
CA ARG A 51 -4.06 12.46 3.45
C ARG A 51 -3.99 12.46 4.97
N ASP A 52 -4.74 13.34 5.66
CA ASP A 52 -4.68 13.42 7.12
C ASP A 52 -5.21 12.15 7.78
N ALA A 53 -6.33 11.61 7.26
CA ALA A 53 -6.89 10.36 7.76
C ALA A 53 -5.96 9.16 7.46
N ILE A 54 -5.36 9.14 6.27
CA ILE A 54 -4.39 8.10 5.88
C ILE A 54 -3.14 8.18 6.77
N ARG A 55 -2.64 9.38 7.06
CA ARG A 55 -1.52 9.59 7.99
C ARG A 55 -1.85 9.02 9.37
N ALA A 56 -3.00 9.37 9.92
CA ALA A 56 -3.43 8.88 11.23
C ALA A 56 -3.46 7.36 11.30
N MET A 57 -3.91 6.69 10.24
CA MET A 57 -3.89 5.24 10.14
C MET A 57 -2.47 4.67 10.23
N PHE A 58 -1.51 5.23 9.49
CA PHE A 58 -0.11 4.79 9.53
C PHE A 58 0.52 5.03 10.89
N GLU A 59 0.23 6.17 11.53
CA GLU A 59 0.73 6.49 12.87
C GLU A 59 0.17 5.52 13.91
N ASP A 60 -1.10 5.16 13.83
CA ASP A 60 -1.73 4.16 14.70
C ASP A 60 -1.08 2.78 14.54
N VAL A 61 -0.83 2.35 13.30
CA VAL A 61 -0.12 1.08 13.02
C VAL A 61 1.29 1.12 13.61
N ALA A 62 2.02 2.21 13.41
CA ALA A 62 3.40 2.35 13.90
C ALA A 62 3.47 2.40 15.44
N SER A 63 2.48 3.00 16.11
CA SER A 63 2.42 3.04 17.58
C SER A 63 2.01 1.71 18.21
N GLY A 64 1.59 0.75 17.37
CA GLY A 64 1.18 -0.58 17.83
C GLY A 64 -0.18 -0.63 18.51
N THR A 65 -1.03 0.37 18.29
CA THR A 65 -2.42 0.34 18.68
C THR A 65 -3.21 -0.60 17.77
N GLY A 66 -3.11 -1.87 17.98
CA GLY A 66 -3.72 -2.91 17.14
C GLY A 66 -2.86 -4.15 17.01
N SER A 67 -1.63 -4.11 17.51
CA SER A 67 -0.78 -5.29 17.62
C SER A 67 -1.14 -6.10 18.87
N VAL A 68 -1.12 -7.41 18.74
CA VAL A 68 -1.23 -8.33 19.85
C VAL A 68 -0.14 -8.00 20.87
N GLU A 69 -0.54 -7.80 22.11
CA GLU A 69 0.35 -7.48 23.22
C GLU A 69 1.48 -8.52 23.32
N GLY A 70 2.73 -8.10 23.18
CA GLY A 70 3.91 -8.95 23.39
C GLY A 70 4.65 -9.45 22.15
N ALA A 71 4.13 -9.26 20.92
CA ALA A 71 4.74 -9.77 19.69
C ALA A 71 5.07 -8.64 18.69
N ARG A 72 5.83 -7.62 19.11
CA ARG A 72 6.31 -6.60 18.17
C ARG A 72 7.50 -7.15 17.39
N ALA A 73 7.31 -7.29 16.09
CA ALA A 73 8.42 -7.47 15.16
C ALA A 73 9.37 -6.28 15.26
N ARG A 74 10.68 -6.53 15.25
CA ARG A 74 11.71 -5.49 15.24
C ARG A 74 11.77 -4.75 13.91
N PHE A 75 11.34 -5.40 12.85
CA PHE A 75 11.19 -4.80 11.52
C PHE A 75 10.06 -5.46 10.74
N ILE A 76 9.62 -4.77 9.71
CA ILE A 76 8.65 -5.25 8.74
C ILE A 76 9.18 -4.97 7.34
N ARG A 77 8.93 -5.89 6.41
CA ARG A 77 9.26 -5.71 4.99
C ARG A 77 8.13 -6.25 4.14
N HIS A 78 7.64 -5.40 3.25
CA HIS A 78 6.69 -5.80 2.23
C HIS A 78 7.42 -6.14 0.94
N PHE A 79 7.09 -7.28 0.36
CA PHE A 79 7.52 -7.67 -0.97
C PHE A 79 6.33 -7.70 -1.88
N THR A 80 6.38 -6.95 -2.98
CA THR A 80 5.32 -6.94 -3.99
C THR A 80 5.75 -7.72 -5.22
N ALA A 81 4.79 -8.40 -5.85
CA ALA A 81 5.03 -9.21 -7.03
C ALA A 81 3.82 -9.20 -7.97
N THR A 82 4.07 -9.59 -9.22
CA THR A 82 3.00 -9.76 -10.22
C THR A 82 2.21 -8.45 -10.43
N LEU A 83 2.93 -7.34 -10.52
CA LEU A 83 2.33 -6.02 -10.73
C LEU A 83 1.84 -5.89 -12.17
N GLN A 84 0.52 -5.86 -12.33
CA GLN A 84 -0.16 -5.55 -13.58
C GLN A 84 -0.62 -4.10 -13.56
N ILE A 85 -0.32 -3.36 -14.62
CA ILE A 85 -0.70 -1.95 -14.77
C ILE A 85 -1.51 -1.80 -16.04
N ASP A 86 -2.73 -1.27 -15.89
CA ASP A 86 -3.62 -0.93 -17.00
C ASP A 86 -3.72 0.61 -17.05
N VAL A 87 -3.16 1.20 -18.08
CA VAL A 87 -3.18 2.66 -18.28
C VAL A 87 -4.46 3.04 -19.03
N ASP A 88 -5.18 4.02 -18.49
CA ASP A 88 -6.43 4.54 -19.05
C ASP A 88 -6.22 6.00 -19.46
N GLY A 89 -5.70 6.19 -20.66
CA GLY A 89 -5.32 7.52 -21.17
C GLY A 89 -4.09 8.11 -20.44
N GLU A 90 -3.86 9.39 -20.65
CA GLU A 90 -2.66 10.08 -20.17
C GLU A 90 -2.70 10.46 -18.69
N SER A 91 -3.84 10.32 -18.02
CA SER A 91 -4.03 10.82 -16.65
C SER A 91 -4.64 9.83 -15.66
N GLY A 92 -5.02 8.64 -16.11
CA GLY A 92 -5.62 7.60 -15.27
C GLY A 92 -4.93 6.25 -15.46
N ALA A 93 -4.89 5.46 -14.40
CA ALA A 93 -4.40 4.07 -14.45
C ALA A 93 -4.95 3.26 -13.29
N ARG A 94 -4.91 1.95 -13.45
CA ARG A 94 -5.23 0.97 -12.41
C ARG A 94 -4.12 -0.07 -12.33
N SER A 95 -3.98 -0.65 -11.16
CA SER A 95 -3.09 -1.80 -10.99
C SER A 95 -3.60 -2.81 -9.98
N ARG A 96 -3.00 -3.97 -10.02
CA ARG A 96 -3.13 -4.99 -8.99
C ARG A 96 -1.81 -5.72 -8.83
N CYS A 97 -1.49 -6.09 -7.61
CA CYS A 97 -0.32 -6.92 -7.33
C CYS A 97 -0.55 -7.77 -6.07
N TYR A 98 0.31 -8.75 -5.88
CA TYR A 98 0.40 -9.49 -4.62
C TYR A 98 1.41 -8.81 -3.70
N TYR A 99 1.20 -8.95 -2.39
CA TYR A 99 2.22 -8.61 -1.41
C TYR A 99 2.37 -9.75 -0.40
N VAL A 100 3.57 -9.88 0.14
CA VAL A 100 3.88 -10.71 1.29
C VAL A 100 4.64 -9.87 2.31
N VAL A 101 4.31 -10.03 3.56
CA VAL A 101 4.97 -9.33 4.67
C VAL A 101 5.89 -10.29 5.39
N LEU A 102 7.14 -9.89 5.52
CA LEU A 102 8.15 -10.55 6.32
C LEU A 102 8.44 -9.71 7.57
N THR A 103 8.61 -10.39 8.67
CA THR A 103 9.10 -9.83 9.93
C THR A 103 10.36 -10.58 10.36
N ASP A 104 10.94 -10.25 11.50
CA ASP A 104 12.05 -11.03 12.09
C ASP A 104 11.62 -12.46 12.50
N GLY A 105 10.33 -12.75 12.54
CA GLY A 105 9.77 -14.10 12.71
C GLY A 105 9.58 -14.89 11.41
N GLY A 106 9.86 -14.29 10.24
CA GLY A 106 9.64 -14.88 8.93
C GLY A 106 8.40 -14.35 8.24
N VAL A 107 7.74 -15.18 7.42
CA VAL A 107 6.48 -14.82 6.75
C VAL A 107 5.38 -14.60 7.79
N ASP A 108 4.68 -13.46 7.67
CA ASP A 108 3.62 -13.08 8.59
C ASP A 108 2.23 -13.19 7.96
N HIS A 109 1.98 -12.43 6.92
CA HIS A 109 0.72 -12.44 6.17
C HIS A 109 0.95 -12.05 4.71
N TRP A 110 -0.06 -12.26 3.88
CA TRP A 110 -0.02 -11.89 2.45
C TRP A 110 -1.41 -11.57 1.94
N GLY A 111 -1.42 -10.86 0.81
CA GLY A 111 -2.67 -10.42 0.21
C GLY A 111 -2.45 -9.69 -1.10
N ARG A 112 -3.32 -8.75 -1.38
CA ARG A 112 -3.34 -8.00 -2.65
C ARG A 112 -3.49 -6.51 -2.42
N TYR A 113 -2.87 -5.75 -3.30
CA TYR A 113 -3.18 -4.34 -3.52
C TYR A 113 -3.98 -4.22 -4.81
N VAL A 114 -5.07 -3.45 -4.75
CA VAL A 114 -5.85 -3.05 -5.93
C VAL A 114 -5.90 -1.52 -5.91
N ASP A 115 -5.33 -0.91 -6.94
CA ASP A 115 -5.04 0.52 -6.93
C ASP A 115 -5.63 1.25 -8.13
N GLU A 116 -5.99 2.50 -7.90
CA GLU A 116 -6.27 3.49 -8.93
C GLU A 116 -5.31 4.67 -8.76
N TYR A 117 -4.86 5.21 -9.88
CA TYR A 117 -3.91 6.31 -9.94
C TYR A 117 -4.46 7.45 -10.77
N ARG A 118 -4.01 8.67 -10.44
CA ARG A 118 -4.23 9.85 -11.26
C ARG A 118 -2.94 10.62 -11.46
N LYS A 119 -2.79 11.20 -12.66
CA LYS A 119 -1.73 12.15 -12.94
C LYS A 119 -2.25 13.54 -12.63
N ILE A 120 -1.68 14.18 -11.61
CA ILE A 120 -2.07 15.49 -11.10
C ILE A 120 -0.83 16.39 -11.15
N ASP A 121 -0.92 17.51 -11.83
CA ASP A 121 0.19 18.45 -12.01
C ASP A 121 1.49 17.76 -12.49
N GLY A 122 1.35 16.84 -13.45
CA GLY A 122 2.46 16.10 -14.05
C GLY A 122 2.99 14.93 -13.22
N ARG A 123 2.39 14.64 -12.07
CA ARG A 123 2.83 13.54 -11.18
C ARG A 123 1.76 12.47 -11.07
N TRP A 124 2.18 11.21 -11.17
CA TRP A 124 1.33 10.07 -10.85
C TRP A 124 1.23 9.89 -9.34
N LEU A 125 0.00 9.77 -8.83
CA LEU A 125 -0.29 9.64 -7.40
C LEU A 125 -1.31 8.53 -7.18
N PHE A 126 -1.27 7.88 -6.01
CA PHE A 126 -2.35 7.01 -5.58
C PHE A 126 -3.62 7.84 -5.42
N TRP A 127 -4.67 7.44 -6.11
CA TRP A 127 -6.03 7.98 -5.95
C TRP A 127 -6.87 7.11 -5.03
N HIS A 128 -6.77 5.80 -5.18
CA HIS A 128 -7.43 4.82 -4.34
C HIS A 128 -6.50 3.61 -4.18
N ARG A 129 -6.24 3.21 -2.95
CA ARG A 129 -5.57 1.95 -2.64
C ARG A 129 -6.48 1.08 -1.79
N LYS A 130 -6.74 -0.15 -2.25
CA LYS A 130 -7.42 -1.19 -1.48
C LYS A 130 -6.43 -2.28 -1.11
N VAL A 131 -6.30 -2.51 0.20
CA VAL A 131 -5.48 -3.59 0.77
C VAL A 131 -6.40 -4.72 1.20
N THR A 132 -6.14 -5.92 0.72
CA THR A 132 -6.82 -7.14 1.19
C THR A 132 -5.81 -8.07 1.84
N VAL A 133 -6.25 -8.88 2.79
CA VAL A 133 -5.45 -9.94 3.40
C VAL A 133 -6.02 -11.27 2.95
N ASP A 134 -5.23 -12.07 2.24
CA ASP A 134 -5.65 -13.39 1.77
C ASP A 134 -5.49 -14.45 2.87
N ALA A 135 -4.36 -14.40 3.60
CA ALA A 135 -4.09 -15.31 4.71
C ALA A 135 -2.96 -14.78 5.61
N SER A 136 -2.83 -15.39 6.77
CA SER A 136 -1.72 -15.15 7.70
C SER A 136 -1.25 -16.46 8.32
N VAL A 137 -0.02 -16.47 8.84
CA VAL A 137 0.43 -17.57 9.69
C VAL A 137 -0.31 -17.52 11.03
N PRO A 138 -0.43 -18.65 11.77
CA PRO A 138 -0.89 -18.62 13.15
C PRO A 138 -0.02 -17.66 13.97
N ASP A 139 -0.64 -16.83 14.81
CA ASP A 139 0.03 -15.80 15.60
C ASP A 139 0.66 -14.66 14.76
N GLY A 140 0.28 -14.54 13.50
CA GLY A 140 0.68 -13.44 12.64
C GLY A 140 0.14 -12.09 13.15
N TRP A 141 0.86 -11.02 12.82
CA TRP A 141 0.52 -9.66 13.22
C TRP A 141 -0.74 -9.12 12.54
N SER A 142 -1.12 -9.68 11.42
CA SER A 142 -2.24 -9.20 10.65
C SER A 142 -3.59 -9.60 11.22
N LEU A 143 -4.58 -8.87 10.78
CA LEU A 143 -5.99 -9.16 11.04
C LEU A 143 -6.38 -10.53 10.50
N PRO A 144 -7.38 -11.20 11.14
CA PRO A 144 -7.86 -12.47 10.64
C PRO A 144 -8.33 -12.36 9.18
N PRO A 145 -8.20 -13.45 8.39
CA PRO A 145 -8.69 -13.49 7.03
C PRO A 145 -10.14 -13.05 6.96
N GLN A 146 -10.48 -12.21 6.01
CA GLN A 146 -11.88 -11.87 5.78
C GLN A 146 -12.57 -13.09 5.16
N SER A 147 -13.68 -13.49 5.76
CA SER A 147 -14.61 -14.40 5.09
C SER A 147 -15.17 -13.68 3.84
N ASP A 148 -15.21 -14.39 2.72
CA ASP A 148 -15.81 -13.94 1.47
C ASP A 148 -17.27 -13.48 1.64
#